data_ba016c1be68e3760e4054ed164dc5d72
#
_entry.id   ba016c1be68e3760e4054ed164dc5d72
#
_cell.length_a   1.000
_cell.length_b   1.000
_cell.length_c   1.000
_cell.angle_alpha   90.00
_cell.angle_beta   90.00
_cell.angle_gamma   90.00
#
_symmetry.space_group_name_H-M   'P 1'
#
loop_
_entity.id
_entity.type
_entity.pdbx_description
1 polymer ?
#
loop_
_entity_poly.entity_id
_entity_poly.type
_entity_poly.pdbx_seq_one_letter_code
_entity_poly.pdbx_strand_id
1 'polypeptide(L)'
;MAKKSITARWVLNTLCAIIFVLFCIIIVVSVLFKEQYYETVRVTLDSRATNVVSSYFSISNDSSDDAFNLRAKEFVEDFSDKSVMEVWVIDRSGNVVVSSSGFSVENEKFPDYAEAKLSDTGKATWVGRMSSGEKVMALSYMLPSSGGQNSGAVRYVVSLSDIDSQLIKVILLMCFIALVIIAFVTVSGLFFVRSIVRPVKKINETAIKIAKGDLGARIEDTGGDDEIGQLCESINNMAHEIKESERMKNEFISTVSHVLRTPLTAIKGWAETILEDPIKDEALTKRGLNVIISESERLTSLVEELLDFSRMENGNLTMRMSSMDVLAELDEAVFVFKDRSMREGKELLYNVSEVPAPMTGDPNRIKQVFVNILDNSFKYTEAGGTISVTAKAENGFVTLTLADPGCGLPTAVIPYVTEKFYKANASVRGSGIGLAVVNEIVKRHNGTLSLNSIEGKGTTVTVVFPIQQTQQ
;
A
#
# COMPACT_ATOMS: atom_id res chain seq x y z
N MET A 1 -19.50 23.83 -0.33
CA MET A 1 -19.22 23.05 0.90
C MET A 1 -17.85 22.40 0.76
N ALA A 2 -16.85 22.82 1.52
CA ALA A 2 -15.52 22.22 1.48
C ALA A 2 -15.62 20.74 1.90
N LYS A 3 -15.20 19.82 1.05
CA LYS A 3 -15.11 18.40 1.39
C LYS A 3 -14.22 18.26 2.62
N LYS A 4 -14.82 18.05 3.79
CA LYS A 4 -14.06 17.76 5.01
C LYS A 4 -13.15 16.57 4.72
N SER A 5 -11.84 16.76 4.93
CA SER A 5 -10.83 15.70 4.74
C SER A 5 -11.26 14.44 5.49
N ILE A 6 -11.08 13.27 4.88
CA ILE A 6 -11.32 11.96 5.51
C ILE A 6 -10.63 11.89 6.86
N THR A 7 -9.42 12.47 6.96
CA THR A 7 -8.66 12.60 8.21
C THR A 7 -9.39 13.34 9.32
N ALA A 8 -9.99 14.49 9.00
CA ALA A 8 -10.72 15.28 10.00
C ALA A 8 -11.97 14.55 10.50
N ARG A 9 -12.67 13.81 9.63
CA ARG A 9 -13.83 13.01 10.03
C ARG A 9 -13.42 11.81 10.88
N TRP A 10 -12.36 11.13 10.53
CA TRP A 10 -11.88 9.95 11.27
C TRP A 10 -11.40 10.35 12.67
N VAL A 11 -10.53 11.35 12.77
CA VAL A 11 -10.02 11.85 14.06
C VAL A 11 -11.16 12.33 14.95
N LEU A 12 -12.08 13.14 14.41
CA LEU A 12 -13.21 13.66 15.19
C LEU A 12 -14.11 12.53 15.70
N ASN A 13 -14.46 11.58 14.84
CA ASN A 13 -15.39 10.49 15.18
C ASN A 13 -14.77 9.54 16.22
N THR A 14 -13.51 9.18 16.05
CA THR A 14 -12.79 8.28 16.97
C THR A 14 -12.56 8.95 18.32
N LEU A 15 -12.16 10.21 18.33
CA LEU A 15 -11.89 10.97 19.55
C LEU A 15 -13.18 11.22 20.35
N CYS A 16 -14.27 11.61 19.67
CA CYS A 16 -15.59 11.78 20.30
C CYS A 16 -16.11 10.47 20.90
N ALA A 17 -15.96 9.35 20.20
CA ALA A 17 -16.39 8.06 20.72
C ALA A 17 -15.60 7.64 21.97
N ILE A 18 -14.28 7.82 21.97
CA ILE A 18 -13.43 7.50 23.13
C ILE A 18 -13.75 8.38 24.32
N ILE A 19 -13.87 9.70 24.12
CA ILE A 19 -14.24 10.64 25.20
C ILE A 19 -15.58 10.25 25.80
N PHE A 20 -16.57 9.96 24.96
CA PHE A 20 -17.91 9.54 25.42
C PHE A 20 -17.85 8.26 26.27
N VAL A 21 -17.13 7.24 25.81
CA VAL A 21 -16.97 5.97 26.54
C VAL A 21 -16.27 6.19 27.87
N LEU A 22 -15.16 6.95 27.90
CA LEU A 22 -14.45 7.27 29.13
C LEU A 22 -15.32 8.04 30.12
N PHE A 23 -16.09 9.00 29.64
CA PHE A 23 -17.03 9.77 30.46
C PHE A 23 -18.10 8.85 31.08
N CYS A 24 -18.70 7.95 30.32
CA CYS A 24 -19.66 6.98 30.83
C CYS A 24 -19.01 6.05 31.90
N ILE A 25 -17.81 5.58 31.65
CA ILE A 25 -17.09 4.72 32.62
C ILE A 25 -16.84 5.44 33.95
N ILE A 26 -16.37 6.71 33.90
CA ILE A 26 -16.13 7.51 35.11
C ILE A 26 -17.42 7.67 35.90
N ILE A 27 -18.56 7.97 35.24
CA ILE A 27 -19.85 8.11 35.91
C ILE A 27 -20.28 6.80 36.56
N VAL A 28 -20.31 5.71 35.79
CA VAL A 28 -20.76 4.42 36.27
C VAL A 28 -19.93 3.94 37.47
N VAL A 29 -18.61 3.99 37.33
CA VAL A 29 -17.71 3.57 38.45
C VAL A 29 -17.88 4.46 39.65
N SER A 30 -18.03 5.78 39.49
CA SER A 30 -18.23 6.71 40.61
C SER A 30 -19.52 6.45 41.36
N VAL A 31 -20.61 6.15 40.62
CA VAL A 31 -21.91 5.82 41.22
C VAL A 31 -21.83 4.49 41.97
N LEU A 32 -21.32 3.42 41.32
CA LEU A 32 -21.22 2.10 41.94
C LEU A 32 -20.30 2.11 43.19
N PHE A 33 -19.17 2.82 43.10
CA PHE A 33 -18.23 2.91 44.21
C PHE A 33 -18.87 3.63 45.42
N LYS A 34 -19.58 4.75 45.15
CA LYS A 34 -20.31 5.47 46.17
C LYS A 34 -21.38 4.60 46.85
N GLU A 35 -22.19 3.92 46.07
CA GLU A 35 -23.28 3.07 46.55
C GLU A 35 -22.74 1.92 47.37
N GLN A 36 -21.73 1.22 46.90
CA GLN A 36 -21.09 0.11 47.64
C GLN A 36 -20.48 0.58 48.98
N TYR A 37 -19.83 1.74 48.97
CA TYR A 37 -19.23 2.29 50.18
C TYR A 37 -20.28 2.68 51.22
N TYR A 38 -21.34 3.35 50.81
CA TYR A 38 -22.40 3.77 51.71
C TYR A 38 -23.17 2.58 52.27
N GLU A 39 -23.38 1.53 51.49
CA GLU A 39 -24.01 0.31 51.96
C GLU A 39 -23.09 -0.44 52.93
N THR A 40 -21.79 -0.46 52.75
CA THR A 40 -20.84 -1.04 53.71
C THR A 40 -20.90 -0.31 55.06
N VAL A 41 -20.94 1.02 55.08
CA VAL A 41 -21.10 1.80 56.31
C VAL A 41 -22.43 1.49 57.00
N ARG A 42 -23.52 1.43 56.21
CA ARG A 42 -24.86 1.12 56.73
C ARG A 42 -24.94 -0.27 57.37
N VAL A 43 -24.37 -1.29 56.73
CA VAL A 43 -24.34 -2.65 57.28
C VAL A 43 -23.47 -2.71 58.55
N THR A 44 -22.36 -1.99 58.60
CA THR A 44 -21.52 -1.89 59.78
C THR A 44 -22.25 -1.25 60.96
N LEU A 45 -22.94 -0.12 60.72
CA LEU A 45 -23.77 0.55 61.73
C LEU A 45 -24.88 -0.36 62.23
N ASP A 46 -25.59 -1.02 61.36
CA ASP A 46 -26.70 -1.95 61.76
C ASP A 46 -26.22 -3.14 62.56
N SER A 47 -25.12 -3.75 62.15
CA SER A 47 -24.47 -4.86 62.92
C SER A 47 -24.10 -4.46 64.31
N ARG A 48 -23.49 -3.28 64.45
CA ARG A 48 -23.08 -2.74 65.80
C ARG A 48 -24.27 -2.40 66.67
N ALA A 49 -25.30 -1.77 66.10
CA ALA A 49 -26.51 -1.40 66.80
C ALA A 49 -27.24 -2.63 67.37
N THR A 50 -27.33 -3.71 66.60
CA THR A 50 -28.07 -4.90 66.98
C THR A 50 -27.38 -5.72 68.08
N ASN A 51 -26.09 -5.96 67.94
CA ASN A 51 -25.33 -6.88 68.82
C ASN A 51 -24.96 -6.26 70.18
N VAL A 52 -24.61 -4.98 70.23
CA VAL A 52 -24.09 -4.36 71.43
C VAL A 52 -25.20 -3.77 72.30
N VAL A 53 -26.17 -3.12 71.67
CA VAL A 53 -27.26 -2.45 72.43
C VAL A 53 -28.17 -3.45 73.16
N SER A 54 -28.48 -4.57 72.52
CA SER A 54 -29.32 -5.61 73.15
C SER A 54 -28.70 -6.20 74.42
N SER A 55 -27.35 -6.32 74.44
CA SER A 55 -26.69 -6.90 75.63
C SER A 55 -26.61 -5.94 76.84
N TYR A 56 -26.43 -4.64 76.61
CA TYR A 56 -26.28 -3.66 77.66
C TYR A 56 -27.63 -3.23 78.29
N PHE A 57 -28.71 -3.13 77.48
CA PHE A 57 -29.97 -2.54 77.89
C PHE A 57 -31.10 -3.56 78.14
N SER A 58 -30.85 -4.85 77.88
CA SER A 58 -31.87 -5.92 78.08
C SER A 58 -31.92 -6.51 79.50
N ILE A 59 -30.93 -6.22 80.35
CA ILE A 59 -30.69 -7.00 81.62
C ILE A 59 -31.30 -6.41 82.87
N SER A 60 -32.01 -5.26 82.89
CA SER A 60 -32.47 -4.70 84.15
C SER A 60 -33.95 -4.42 84.31
N ASN A 61 -34.48 -4.75 85.47
CA ASN A 61 -35.84 -4.45 85.93
C ASN A 61 -36.01 -3.04 86.53
N ASP A 62 -34.96 -2.23 86.63
CA ASP A 62 -35.02 -0.90 87.23
C ASP A 62 -35.23 0.16 86.11
N SER A 63 -36.41 0.78 86.13
CA SER A 63 -36.87 1.77 85.13
C SER A 63 -36.67 3.21 85.55
N SER A 64 -35.83 3.49 86.58
CA SER A 64 -35.56 4.87 87.03
C SER A 64 -34.61 5.59 86.04
N ASP A 65 -34.86 6.90 85.81
CA ASP A 65 -34.04 7.73 84.97
C ASP A 65 -32.56 7.81 85.40
N ASP A 66 -32.29 7.69 86.71
CA ASP A 66 -30.91 7.65 87.26
C ASP A 66 -30.20 6.36 86.87
N ALA A 67 -30.86 5.23 86.96
CA ALA A 67 -30.29 3.93 86.54
C ALA A 67 -30.08 3.89 85.02
N PHE A 68 -30.90 4.51 84.25
CA PHE A 68 -30.73 4.66 82.81
C PHE A 68 -29.49 5.54 82.45
N ASN A 69 -29.37 6.66 83.14
CA ASN A 69 -28.26 7.59 82.91
C ASN A 69 -26.91 6.99 83.32
N LEU A 70 -26.86 6.19 84.36
CA LEU A 70 -25.63 5.47 84.78
C LEU A 70 -25.23 4.44 83.74
N ARG A 71 -26.14 3.63 83.26
CA ARG A 71 -25.87 2.63 82.20
C ARG A 71 -25.53 3.25 80.90
N ALA A 72 -26.14 4.38 80.54
CA ALA A 72 -25.78 5.14 79.35
C ALA A 72 -24.35 5.59 79.36
N LYS A 73 -23.84 6.02 80.60
CA LYS A 73 -22.43 6.40 80.74
C LYS A 73 -21.51 5.22 80.64
N GLU A 74 -21.79 4.10 81.37
CA GLU A 74 -21.00 2.85 81.30
C GLU A 74 -20.92 2.34 79.83
N PHE A 75 -22.06 2.30 79.09
CA PHE A 75 -22.08 1.91 77.75
C PHE A 75 -21.20 2.75 76.83
N VAL A 76 -21.25 4.07 76.95
CA VAL A 76 -20.43 4.97 76.19
C VAL A 76 -18.97 4.95 76.59
N GLU A 77 -18.66 4.73 77.87
CA GLU A 77 -17.24 4.54 78.38
C GLU A 77 -16.61 3.29 77.81
N ASP A 78 -17.33 2.15 77.78
CA ASP A 78 -16.86 0.83 77.31
C ASP A 78 -16.88 0.73 75.78
N PHE A 79 -17.44 1.71 75.06
CA PHE A 79 -17.49 1.68 73.61
C PHE A 79 -16.08 1.79 72.97
N SER A 80 -15.62 0.73 72.31
CA SER A 80 -14.25 0.59 71.82
C SER A 80 -13.97 1.37 70.53
N ASP A 81 -15.00 1.59 69.70
CA ASP A 81 -14.80 2.12 68.32
C ASP A 81 -14.97 3.65 68.24
N LYS A 82 -14.67 4.40 69.32
CA LYS A 82 -14.81 5.87 69.41
C LYS A 82 -14.04 6.64 68.32
N SER A 83 -12.98 6.04 67.77
CA SER A 83 -12.17 6.64 66.68
C SER A 83 -12.81 6.56 65.31
N VAL A 84 -13.80 5.67 65.14
CA VAL A 84 -14.46 5.40 63.80
C VAL A 84 -15.88 5.93 63.77
N MET A 85 -16.57 5.84 64.93
CA MET A 85 -17.96 6.26 65.03
C MET A 85 -18.25 6.92 66.37
N GLU A 86 -19.12 7.89 66.36
CA GLU A 86 -19.62 8.53 67.55
C GLU A 86 -20.91 7.84 68.01
N VAL A 87 -21.10 7.67 69.31
CA VAL A 87 -22.30 7.09 69.92
C VAL A 87 -22.96 8.11 70.83
N TRP A 88 -24.28 8.26 70.69
CA TRP A 88 -25.12 9.11 71.52
C TRP A 88 -26.20 8.28 72.15
N VAL A 89 -26.44 8.42 73.42
CA VAL A 89 -27.60 7.83 74.07
C VAL A 89 -28.64 8.93 74.29
N ILE A 90 -29.86 8.69 73.79
CA ILE A 90 -30.96 9.61 73.78
C ILE A 90 -32.04 9.10 74.76
N ASP A 91 -32.59 9.98 75.60
CA ASP A 91 -33.61 9.67 76.56
C ASP A 91 -35.00 9.55 75.89
N ARG A 92 -36.04 9.26 76.69
CA ARG A 92 -37.44 9.15 76.23
C ARG A 92 -38.01 10.48 75.71
N SER A 93 -37.43 11.59 76.18
CA SER A 93 -37.84 12.96 75.78
C SER A 93 -37.15 13.40 74.46
N GLY A 94 -36.18 12.64 73.96
CA GLY A 94 -35.42 12.99 72.76
C GLY A 94 -34.17 13.82 73.04
N ASN A 95 -33.74 13.93 74.29
CA ASN A 95 -32.50 14.68 74.65
C ASN A 95 -31.34 13.72 74.71
N VAL A 96 -30.12 14.19 74.31
CA VAL A 96 -28.89 13.42 74.41
C VAL A 96 -28.43 13.43 75.86
N VAL A 97 -28.38 12.23 76.48
CA VAL A 97 -27.92 12.06 77.85
C VAL A 97 -26.40 12.04 77.93
N VAL A 98 -25.78 11.37 77.02
CA VAL A 98 -24.31 11.22 76.94
C VAL A 98 -23.91 11.00 75.49
N SER A 99 -22.76 11.53 75.13
CA SER A 99 -22.10 11.27 73.82
C SER A 99 -20.67 10.74 74.05
N SER A 100 -20.16 9.92 73.13
CA SER A 100 -18.79 9.39 73.19
C SER A 100 -17.75 10.49 72.96
N SER A 101 -18.09 11.59 72.30
CA SER A 101 -17.22 12.76 72.14
C SER A 101 -17.15 13.66 73.37
N GLY A 102 -18.09 13.51 74.31
CA GLY A 102 -18.19 14.32 75.54
C GLY A 102 -18.69 15.74 75.29
N PHE A 103 -19.06 16.10 74.07
CA PHE A 103 -19.64 17.40 73.76
C PHE A 103 -21.17 17.39 73.92
N SER A 104 -21.73 18.50 74.45
CA SER A 104 -23.19 18.70 74.50
C SER A 104 -23.70 18.94 73.07
N VAL A 105 -24.72 18.19 72.67
CA VAL A 105 -25.35 18.32 71.36
C VAL A 105 -26.63 19.15 71.57
N GLU A 106 -26.50 20.49 71.49
CA GLU A 106 -27.64 21.41 71.62
C GLU A 106 -28.18 21.73 70.22
N ASN A 107 -29.52 21.73 70.08
CA ASN A 107 -30.27 22.13 68.87
C ASN A 107 -30.06 21.27 67.60
N GLU A 108 -29.61 20.07 67.69
CA GLU A 108 -29.57 19.13 66.55
C GLU A 108 -30.95 18.46 66.33
N LYS A 109 -31.32 18.34 65.06
CA LYS A 109 -32.48 17.54 64.66
C LYS A 109 -32.00 16.11 64.40
N PHE A 110 -32.76 15.14 64.91
CA PHE A 110 -32.47 13.71 64.72
C PHE A 110 -33.54 13.08 63.83
N PRO A 111 -33.45 13.23 62.48
CA PRO A 111 -34.45 12.65 61.58
C PRO A 111 -34.51 11.12 61.70
N ASP A 112 -33.38 10.45 61.85
CA ASP A 112 -33.26 9.04 62.09
C ASP A 112 -33.95 8.58 63.37
N TYR A 113 -33.84 9.36 64.45
CA TYR A 113 -34.57 9.05 65.69
C TYR A 113 -36.08 9.16 65.53
N ALA A 114 -36.55 10.22 64.87
CA ALA A 114 -37.95 10.45 64.64
C ALA A 114 -38.58 9.32 63.77
N GLU A 115 -37.82 8.88 62.75
CA GLU A 115 -38.23 7.76 61.87
C GLU A 115 -38.14 6.41 62.58
N ALA A 116 -37.07 6.16 63.36
CA ALA A 116 -36.89 4.92 64.12
C ALA A 116 -38.06 4.68 65.13
N LYS A 117 -38.57 5.79 65.71
CA LYS A 117 -39.69 5.75 66.64
C LYS A 117 -41.01 5.29 65.96
N LEU A 118 -41.15 5.51 64.67
CA LEU A 118 -42.30 5.14 63.85
C LEU A 118 -42.11 3.79 63.13
N SER A 119 -40.87 3.32 63.05
CA SER A 119 -40.53 2.08 62.36
C SER A 119 -40.88 0.81 63.15
N ASP A 120 -41.47 -0.19 62.48
CA ASP A 120 -41.76 -1.51 63.08
C ASP A 120 -40.52 -2.21 63.56
N THR A 121 -39.37 -1.93 62.96
CA THR A 121 -38.06 -2.52 63.36
C THR A 121 -37.37 -1.76 64.51
N GLY A 122 -37.89 -0.61 64.88
CA GLY A 122 -37.26 0.30 65.85
C GLY A 122 -35.91 0.88 65.37
N LYS A 123 -35.65 0.87 64.06
CA LYS A 123 -34.43 1.38 63.47
C LYS A 123 -34.71 2.28 62.32
N ALA A 124 -33.90 3.33 62.15
CA ALA A 124 -33.86 4.12 60.93
C ALA A 124 -32.45 4.70 60.71
N THR A 125 -32.08 4.85 59.44
CA THR A 125 -30.81 5.39 58.98
C THR A 125 -31.02 6.69 58.23
N TRP A 126 -30.25 7.69 58.57
CA TRP A 126 -30.29 9.02 57.91
C TRP A 126 -28.92 9.39 57.36
N VAL A 127 -28.88 9.95 56.18
CA VAL A 127 -27.67 10.51 55.58
C VAL A 127 -27.91 12.01 55.34
N GLY A 128 -27.12 12.83 55.97
CA GLY A 128 -27.29 14.26 55.89
C GLY A 128 -26.09 15.06 56.41
N ARG A 129 -26.30 16.36 56.61
CA ARG A 129 -25.29 17.23 57.22
C ARG A 129 -25.74 17.60 58.62
N MET A 130 -24.79 17.53 59.56
CA MET A 130 -24.99 18.05 60.90
C MET A 130 -24.91 19.57 60.90
N SER A 131 -25.28 20.20 62.02
CA SER A 131 -25.14 21.66 62.23
C SER A 131 -23.69 22.13 62.10
N SER A 132 -22.71 21.30 62.35
CA SER A 132 -21.28 21.53 62.09
C SER A 132 -20.93 21.65 60.61
N GLY A 133 -21.84 21.31 59.69
CA GLY A 133 -21.62 21.22 58.26
C GLY A 133 -21.04 19.87 57.81
N GLU A 134 -20.66 19.00 58.71
CA GLU A 134 -20.10 17.68 58.44
C GLU A 134 -21.18 16.75 57.89
N LYS A 135 -20.85 15.99 56.84
CA LYS A 135 -21.73 15.02 56.24
C LYS A 135 -21.56 13.68 56.95
N VAL A 136 -22.66 13.17 57.47
CA VAL A 136 -22.67 11.98 58.30
C VAL A 136 -23.73 10.98 57.84
N MET A 137 -23.50 9.71 58.22
CA MET A 137 -24.54 8.69 58.22
C MET A 137 -24.82 8.37 59.69
N ALA A 138 -26.10 8.53 60.09
CA ALA A 138 -26.56 8.23 61.44
C ALA A 138 -27.58 7.09 61.41
N LEU A 139 -27.51 6.21 62.40
CA LEU A 139 -28.49 5.14 62.65
C LEU A 139 -28.98 5.25 64.06
N SER A 140 -30.29 5.44 64.24
CA SER A 140 -30.92 5.35 65.54
C SER A 140 -31.59 3.97 65.78
N TYR A 141 -31.32 3.40 66.92
CA TYR A 141 -31.88 2.14 67.38
C TYR A 141 -32.66 2.37 68.66
N MET A 142 -33.97 2.08 68.63
CA MET A 142 -34.83 2.21 69.81
C MET A 142 -34.57 1.13 70.84
N LEU A 143 -34.41 1.50 72.09
CA LEU A 143 -34.18 0.58 73.17
C LEU A 143 -35.47 -0.16 73.58
N PRO A 144 -35.42 -1.53 73.72
CA PRO A 144 -36.56 -2.29 74.15
C PRO A 144 -36.97 -1.93 75.57
N SER A 145 -38.28 -1.82 75.80
CA SER A 145 -38.85 -1.54 77.13
C SER A 145 -39.66 -2.67 77.68
N SER A 146 -39.55 -2.90 78.97
CA SER A 146 -40.29 -3.96 79.69
C SER A 146 -41.79 -3.63 79.89
N GLY A 147 -42.32 -2.49 79.41
CA GLY A 147 -43.71 -2.02 79.62
C GLY A 147 -44.39 -1.42 78.42
N GLY A 148 -43.91 -1.63 77.18
CA GLY A 148 -44.55 -1.12 75.97
C GLY A 148 -44.29 0.35 75.66
N GLN A 149 -43.57 1.10 76.46
CA GLN A 149 -43.09 2.47 76.18
C GLN A 149 -41.61 2.43 75.85
N ASN A 150 -41.17 3.11 74.82
CA ASN A 150 -39.77 3.21 74.43
C ASN A 150 -38.91 3.74 75.59
N SER A 151 -37.78 3.12 75.86
CA SER A 151 -36.86 3.48 76.93
C SER A 151 -35.79 4.50 76.54
N GLY A 152 -35.82 4.98 75.32
CA GLY A 152 -34.84 5.86 74.75
C GLY A 152 -34.26 5.25 73.45
N ALA A 153 -33.18 5.78 72.95
CA ALA A 153 -32.48 5.27 71.75
C ALA A 153 -30.95 5.37 71.86
N VAL A 154 -30.24 4.51 71.19
CA VAL A 154 -28.80 4.69 70.90
C VAL A 154 -28.65 5.10 69.43
N ARG A 155 -27.94 6.19 69.21
CA ARG A 155 -27.65 6.76 67.92
C ARG A 155 -26.17 6.60 67.63
N TYR A 156 -25.86 5.94 66.48
CA TYR A 156 -24.50 5.83 65.97
C TYR A 156 -24.34 6.82 64.81
N VAL A 157 -23.24 7.57 64.84
CA VAL A 157 -22.92 8.59 63.83
C VAL A 157 -21.55 8.34 63.25
N VAL A 158 -21.44 8.23 61.95
CA VAL A 158 -20.18 8.03 61.21
C VAL A 158 -19.99 9.20 60.26
N SER A 159 -18.80 9.80 60.29
CA SER A 159 -18.41 10.82 59.30
C SER A 159 -18.24 10.21 57.90
N LEU A 160 -18.82 10.85 56.91
CA LEU A 160 -18.64 10.46 55.52
C LEU A 160 -17.57 11.32 54.81
N SER A 161 -16.91 12.24 55.50
CA SER A 161 -15.91 13.15 54.96
C SER A 161 -14.71 12.43 54.39
N ASP A 162 -14.21 11.44 55.10
CA ASP A 162 -13.06 10.61 54.66
C ASP A 162 -13.42 9.77 53.44
N ILE A 163 -14.66 9.25 53.39
CA ILE A 163 -15.19 8.46 52.28
C ILE A 163 -15.35 9.35 51.05
N ASP A 164 -15.94 10.53 51.21
CA ASP A 164 -16.11 11.48 50.11
C ASP A 164 -14.70 11.93 49.58
N SER A 165 -13.72 12.12 50.46
CA SER A 165 -12.34 12.46 50.08
C SER A 165 -11.65 11.33 49.29
N GLN A 166 -11.82 10.09 49.71
CA GLN A 166 -11.31 8.92 48.97
C GLN A 166 -11.98 8.79 47.61
N LEU A 167 -13.30 9.03 47.53
CA LEU A 167 -14.04 9.00 46.27
C LEU A 167 -13.52 10.08 45.29
N ILE A 168 -13.23 11.29 45.78
CA ILE A 168 -12.61 12.35 44.99
C ILE A 168 -11.23 11.93 44.45
N LYS A 169 -10.39 11.28 45.29
CA LYS A 169 -9.08 10.78 44.86
C LYS A 169 -9.20 9.74 43.75
N VAL A 170 -10.17 8.82 43.87
CA VAL A 170 -10.46 7.82 42.79
C VAL A 170 -10.91 8.47 41.52
N ILE A 171 -11.83 9.46 41.59
CA ILE A 171 -12.29 10.21 40.42
C ILE A 171 -11.14 10.97 39.75
N LEU A 172 -10.29 11.65 40.54
CA LEU A 172 -9.13 12.36 40.01
C LEU A 172 -8.14 11.42 39.32
N LEU A 173 -7.88 10.22 39.91
CA LEU A 173 -7.05 9.20 39.27
C LEU A 173 -7.65 8.74 37.94
N MET A 174 -8.94 8.46 37.89
CA MET A 174 -9.63 8.07 36.66
C MET A 174 -9.59 9.18 35.58
N CYS A 175 -9.76 10.44 35.99
CA CYS A 175 -9.63 11.59 35.08
C CYS A 175 -8.20 11.71 34.53
N PHE A 176 -7.19 11.48 35.37
CA PHE A 176 -5.79 11.47 34.94
C PHE A 176 -5.51 10.36 33.93
N ILE A 177 -5.98 9.13 34.20
CA ILE A 177 -5.85 7.99 33.26
C ILE A 177 -6.57 8.32 31.95
N ALA A 178 -7.77 8.87 32.01
CA ALA A 178 -8.52 9.27 30.81
C ALA A 178 -7.75 10.31 29.97
N LEU A 179 -7.12 11.29 30.62
CA LEU A 179 -6.30 12.30 29.95
C LEU A 179 -5.08 11.66 29.24
N VAL A 180 -4.40 10.72 29.88
CA VAL A 180 -3.28 9.98 29.29
C VAL A 180 -3.73 9.20 28.07
N ILE A 181 -4.88 8.51 28.15
CA ILE A 181 -5.44 7.74 27.02
C ILE A 181 -5.76 8.70 25.85
N ILE A 182 -6.41 9.83 26.12
CA ILE A 182 -6.75 10.82 25.09
C ILE A 182 -5.48 11.38 24.43
N ALA A 183 -4.44 11.69 25.22
CA ALA A 183 -3.16 12.17 24.71
C ALA A 183 -2.50 11.11 23.81
N PHE A 184 -2.45 9.86 24.27
CA PHE A 184 -1.89 8.74 23.49
C PHE A 184 -2.61 8.54 22.15
N VAL A 185 -3.96 8.51 22.18
CA VAL A 185 -4.76 8.34 20.95
C VAL A 185 -4.56 9.51 19.98
N THR A 186 -4.44 10.73 20.52
CA THR A 186 -4.19 11.92 19.69
C THR A 186 -2.83 11.85 19.00
N VAL A 187 -1.76 11.52 19.74
CA VAL A 187 -0.41 11.36 19.18
C VAL A 187 -0.36 10.25 18.15
N SER A 188 -0.94 9.08 18.47
CA SER A 188 -1.04 7.94 17.54
C SER A 188 -1.81 8.31 16.26
N GLY A 189 -2.93 9.03 16.40
CA GLY A 189 -3.71 9.52 15.26
C GLY A 189 -2.93 10.51 14.38
N LEU A 190 -2.15 11.41 14.96
CA LEU A 190 -1.30 12.32 14.21
C LEU A 190 -0.18 11.59 13.47
N PHE A 191 0.40 10.56 14.09
CA PHE A 191 1.39 9.70 13.47
C PHE A 191 0.78 8.96 12.26
N PHE A 192 -0.38 8.32 12.43
CA PHE A 192 -1.10 7.63 11.34
C PHE A 192 -1.40 8.55 10.15
N VAL A 193 -1.83 9.79 10.43
CA VAL A 193 -2.09 10.78 9.37
C VAL A 193 -0.82 11.13 8.60
N ARG A 194 0.31 11.24 9.29
CA ARG A 194 1.59 11.61 8.65
C ARG A 194 2.22 10.45 7.90
N SER A 195 2.17 9.23 8.46
CA SER A 195 2.86 8.07 7.88
C SER A 195 2.05 7.36 6.79
N ILE A 196 0.71 7.44 6.81
CA ILE A 196 -0.11 6.70 5.85
C ILE A 196 -0.99 7.64 5.00
N VAL A 197 -1.79 8.49 5.63
CA VAL A 197 -2.83 9.22 4.89
C VAL A 197 -2.26 10.27 3.94
N ARG A 198 -1.22 11.00 4.37
CA ARG A 198 -0.57 12.02 3.52
C ARG A 198 0.18 11.40 2.32
N PRO A 199 1.01 10.37 2.49
CA PRO A 199 1.64 9.69 1.36
C PRO A 199 0.62 9.11 0.37
N VAL A 200 -0.40 8.38 0.82
CA VAL A 200 -1.46 7.86 -0.05
C VAL A 200 -2.16 8.95 -0.85
N LYS A 201 -2.39 10.12 -0.24
CA LYS A 201 -2.96 11.27 -0.96
C LYS A 201 -2.00 11.78 -2.05
N LYS A 202 -0.69 11.91 -1.75
CA LYS A 202 0.33 12.30 -2.74
C LYS A 202 0.40 11.31 -3.91
N ILE A 203 0.38 10.00 -3.60
CA ILE A 203 0.35 8.93 -4.60
C ILE A 203 -0.84 9.13 -5.55
N ASN A 204 -2.04 9.31 -5.01
CA ASN A 204 -3.26 9.51 -5.81
C ASN A 204 -3.19 10.78 -6.68
N GLU A 205 -2.69 11.88 -6.14
CA GLU A 205 -2.53 13.14 -6.89
C GLU A 205 -1.51 12.99 -8.04
N THR A 206 -0.40 12.28 -7.81
CA THR A 206 0.61 12.02 -8.83
C THR A 206 0.10 11.04 -9.89
N ALA A 207 -0.58 9.96 -9.49
CA ALA A 207 -1.20 9.03 -10.43
C ALA A 207 -2.22 9.71 -11.35
N ILE A 208 -3.00 10.66 -10.83
CA ILE A 208 -3.93 11.47 -11.65
C ILE A 208 -3.17 12.36 -12.66
N LYS A 209 -2.01 12.93 -12.28
CA LYS A 209 -1.18 13.72 -13.21
C LYS A 209 -0.62 12.83 -14.32
N ILE A 210 -0.10 11.64 -13.98
CA ILE A 210 0.39 10.66 -14.96
C ILE A 210 -0.73 10.25 -15.92
N ALA A 211 -1.92 9.93 -15.40
CA ALA A 211 -3.08 9.58 -16.21
C ALA A 211 -3.56 10.71 -17.15
N LYS A 212 -3.28 11.97 -16.82
CA LYS A 212 -3.55 13.14 -17.68
C LYS A 212 -2.44 13.45 -18.69
N GLY A 213 -1.39 12.61 -18.74
CA GLY A 213 -0.29 12.74 -19.69
C GLY A 213 0.96 13.43 -19.15
N ASP A 214 1.00 13.85 -17.88
CA ASP A 214 2.22 14.33 -17.26
C ASP A 214 3.09 13.14 -16.79
N LEU A 215 3.75 12.52 -17.78
CA LEU A 215 4.63 11.37 -17.57
C LEU A 215 5.97 11.74 -16.87
N GLY A 216 6.21 13.03 -16.64
CA GLY A 216 7.35 13.54 -15.87
C GLY A 216 7.08 13.60 -14.38
N ALA A 217 5.81 13.57 -13.95
CA ALA A 217 5.45 13.61 -12.54
C ALA A 217 6.04 12.41 -11.78
N ARG A 218 6.63 12.69 -10.61
CA ARG A 218 7.23 11.67 -9.72
C ARG A 218 6.80 11.92 -8.29
N ILE A 219 6.79 10.87 -7.50
CA ILE A 219 6.61 10.92 -6.05
C ILE A 219 8.00 11.07 -5.46
N GLU A 220 8.35 12.31 -5.02
CA GLU A 220 9.70 12.65 -4.56
C GLU A 220 10.05 12.08 -3.18
N ASP A 221 9.04 11.89 -2.32
CA ASP A 221 9.23 11.42 -0.96
C ASP A 221 8.59 10.02 -0.82
N THR A 222 9.39 9.02 -1.02
CA THR A 222 8.97 7.61 -0.91
C THR A 222 8.92 7.10 0.53
N GLY A 223 9.33 7.93 1.50
CA GLY A 223 8.99 7.82 2.94
C GLY A 223 9.53 6.64 3.74
N GLY A 224 10.14 5.63 3.19
CA GLY A 224 10.68 4.50 3.96
C GLY A 224 10.72 3.17 3.20
N ASP A 225 11.29 2.16 3.87
CA ASP A 225 11.34 0.76 3.38
C ASP A 225 10.04 -0.03 3.70
N ASP A 226 8.92 0.67 3.87
CA ASP A 226 7.61 0.08 4.13
C ASP A 226 6.79 -0.15 2.85
N GLU A 227 5.59 -0.70 3.00
CA GLU A 227 4.67 -0.98 1.88
C GLU A 227 4.25 0.28 1.12
N ILE A 228 4.25 1.44 1.78
CA ILE A 228 3.94 2.72 1.15
C ILE A 228 5.11 3.17 0.27
N GLY A 229 6.33 2.98 0.74
CA GLY A 229 7.55 3.24 -0.03
C GLY A 229 7.62 2.37 -1.29
N GLN A 230 7.36 1.06 -1.17
CA GLN A 230 7.30 0.13 -2.30
C GLN A 230 6.21 0.50 -3.31
N LEU A 231 5.04 0.98 -2.83
CA LEU A 231 3.98 1.46 -3.71
C LEU A 231 4.41 2.72 -4.48
N CYS A 232 5.10 3.66 -3.82
CA CYS A 232 5.64 4.85 -4.46
C CYS A 232 6.63 4.49 -5.57
N GLU A 233 7.55 3.56 -5.29
CA GLU A 233 8.53 3.07 -6.26
C GLU A 233 7.86 2.39 -7.46
N SER A 234 6.87 1.54 -7.20
CA SER A 234 6.09 0.86 -8.26
C SER A 234 5.38 1.85 -9.18
N ILE A 235 4.79 2.92 -8.64
CA ILE A 235 4.16 3.98 -9.43
C ILE A 235 5.19 4.78 -10.24
N ASN A 236 6.35 5.09 -9.64
CA ASN A 236 7.42 5.79 -10.34
C ASN A 236 8.01 4.94 -11.49
N ASN A 237 8.19 3.64 -11.28
CA ASN A 237 8.65 2.70 -12.30
C ASN A 237 7.63 2.58 -13.43
N MET A 238 6.33 2.42 -13.11
CA MET A 238 5.26 2.42 -14.11
C MET A 238 5.25 3.70 -14.95
N ALA A 239 5.40 4.87 -14.32
CA ALA A 239 5.47 6.14 -15.04
C ALA A 239 6.71 6.26 -15.93
N HIS A 240 7.83 5.65 -15.53
CA HIS A 240 9.03 5.56 -16.37
C HIS A 240 8.80 4.71 -17.60
N GLU A 241 8.28 3.50 -17.42
CA GLU A 241 7.96 2.57 -18.52
C GLU A 241 6.97 3.16 -19.54
N ILE A 242 5.91 3.81 -19.05
CA ILE A 242 4.94 4.49 -19.93
C ILE A 242 5.64 5.61 -20.73
N LYS A 243 6.49 6.41 -20.08
CA LYS A 243 7.23 7.49 -20.72
C LYS A 243 8.15 6.98 -21.82
N GLU A 244 8.92 5.91 -21.54
CA GLU A 244 9.81 5.31 -22.54
C GLU A 244 9.02 4.68 -23.71
N SER A 245 7.91 4.02 -23.41
CA SER A 245 7.00 3.50 -24.45
C SER A 245 6.45 4.61 -25.35
N GLU A 246 5.99 5.73 -24.78
CA GLU A 246 5.52 6.88 -25.55
C GLU A 246 6.64 7.53 -26.36
N ARG A 247 7.86 7.64 -25.81
CA ARG A 247 9.04 8.15 -26.53
C ARG A 247 9.35 7.27 -27.73
N MET A 248 9.43 5.95 -27.54
CA MET A 248 9.68 4.99 -28.63
C MET A 248 8.61 5.05 -29.71
N LYS A 249 7.33 5.15 -29.33
CA LYS A 249 6.21 5.29 -30.26
C LYS A 249 6.31 6.58 -31.12
N ASN A 250 6.66 7.70 -30.49
CA ASN A 250 6.80 8.98 -31.21
C ASN A 250 8.01 8.97 -32.15
N GLU A 251 9.13 8.38 -31.74
CA GLU A 251 10.32 8.19 -32.55
C GLU A 251 10.05 7.27 -33.75
N PHE A 252 9.28 6.19 -33.54
CA PHE A 252 8.78 5.32 -34.60
C PHE A 252 7.99 6.09 -35.66
N ILE A 253 6.95 6.84 -35.23
CA ILE A 253 6.10 7.62 -36.15
C ILE A 253 6.95 8.61 -36.96
N SER A 254 7.88 9.30 -36.31
CA SER A 254 8.80 10.24 -36.95
C SER A 254 9.69 9.55 -37.99
N THR A 255 10.31 8.43 -37.63
CA THR A 255 11.21 7.66 -38.48
C THR A 255 10.48 7.10 -39.70
N VAL A 256 9.32 6.47 -39.50
CA VAL A 256 8.47 5.94 -40.58
C VAL A 256 8.07 7.04 -41.53
N SER A 257 7.63 8.19 -41.01
CA SER A 257 7.23 9.34 -41.84
C SER A 257 8.38 9.84 -42.70
N HIS A 258 9.60 9.89 -42.15
CA HIS A 258 10.77 10.33 -42.89
C HIS A 258 11.19 9.31 -43.96
N VAL A 259 11.21 8.02 -43.63
CA VAL A 259 11.64 6.94 -44.55
C VAL A 259 10.66 6.75 -45.73
N LEU A 260 9.36 6.97 -45.48
CA LEU A 260 8.34 6.92 -46.56
C LEU A 260 8.33 8.17 -47.45
N ARG A 261 8.64 9.35 -46.87
CA ARG A 261 8.61 10.61 -47.62
C ARG A 261 9.67 10.65 -48.71
N THR A 262 10.86 10.11 -48.47
CA THR A 262 11.98 10.17 -49.43
C THR A 262 11.68 9.49 -50.76
N PRO A 263 11.30 8.19 -50.80
CA PRO A 263 10.94 7.53 -52.06
C PRO A 263 9.73 8.19 -52.74
N LEU A 264 8.73 8.62 -51.99
CA LEU A 264 7.56 9.29 -52.53
C LEU A 264 7.91 10.61 -53.23
N THR A 265 8.85 11.38 -52.63
CA THR A 265 9.36 12.61 -53.26
C THR A 265 10.13 12.32 -54.55
N ALA A 266 10.93 11.26 -54.60
CA ALA A 266 11.65 10.85 -55.81
C ALA A 266 10.69 10.38 -56.93
N ILE A 267 9.69 9.56 -56.60
CA ILE A 267 8.66 9.11 -57.51
C ILE A 267 7.93 10.33 -58.11
N LYS A 268 7.46 11.24 -57.22
CA LYS A 268 6.75 12.45 -57.66
C LYS A 268 7.63 13.32 -58.55
N GLY A 269 8.88 13.61 -58.16
CA GLY A 269 9.77 14.47 -58.92
C GLY A 269 10.12 13.91 -60.28
N TRP A 270 10.37 12.60 -60.40
CA TRP A 270 10.59 11.99 -61.71
C TRP A 270 9.33 11.95 -62.58
N ALA A 271 8.16 11.71 -61.98
CA ALA A 271 6.89 11.76 -62.72
C ALA A 271 6.63 13.18 -63.24
N GLU A 272 6.86 14.22 -62.43
CA GLU A 272 6.75 15.64 -62.88
C GLU A 272 7.78 15.97 -63.98
N THR A 273 9.03 15.52 -63.83
CA THR A 273 10.08 15.71 -64.83
C THR A 273 9.73 15.09 -66.20
N ILE A 274 9.21 13.86 -66.18
CA ILE A 274 8.78 13.18 -67.42
C ILE A 274 7.57 13.88 -68.05
N LEU A 275 6.63 14.36 -67.23
CA LEU A 275 5.41 15.01 -67.70
C LEU A 275 5.70 16.36 -68.30
N GLU A 276 6.66 17.10 -67.78
CA GLU A 276 7.03 18.46 -68.19
C GLU A 276 8.12 18.49 -69.28
N ASP A 277 8.64 17.33 -69.72
CA ASP A 277 9.67 17.26 -70.76
C ASP A 277 9.12 17.67 -72.17
N PRO A 278 9.50 18.84 -72.71
CA PRO A 278 8.99 19.36 -73.96
C PRO A 278 9.56 18.60 -75.17
N ILE A 279 10.72 17.91 -75.01
CA ILE A 279 11.44 17.25 -76.11
C ILE A 279 11.05 15.77 -76.21
N LYS A 280 10.42 15.17 -75.15
CA LYS A 280 10.09 13.76 -75.04
C LYS A 280 11.31 12.88 -75.29
N ASP A 281 12.42 13.19 -74.53
CA ASP A 281 13.63 12.39 -74.61
C ASP A 281 13.36 10.96 -74.05
N GLU A 282 13.46 10.00 -74.97
CA GLU A 282 13.21 8.60 -74.69
C GLU A 282 14.20 8.04 -73.60
N ALA A 283 15.45 8.47 -73.61
CA ALA A 283 16.45 8.06 -72.63
C ALA A 283 16.13 8.61 -71.24
N LEU A 284 15.71 9.88 -71.14
CA LEU A 284 15.28 10.51 -69.87
C LEU A 284 14.02 9.83 -69.34
N THR A 285 13.02 9.61 -70.21
CA THR A 285 11.77 8.92 -69.86
C THR A 285 12.04 7.51 -69.33
N LYS A 286 12.85 6.71 -70.00
CA LYS A 286 13.21 5.37 -69.58
C LYS A 286 13.96 5.36 -68.23
N ARG A 287 14.88 6.32 -68.05
CA ARG A 287 15.61 6.48 -66.78
C ARG A 287 14.66 6.86 -65.64
N GLY A 288 13.74 7.79 -65.86
CA GLY A 288 12.78 8.24 -64.87
C GLY A 288 11.79 7.15 -64.48
N LEU A 289 11.25 6.40 -65.48
CA LEU A 289 10.38 5.26 -65.22
C LEU A 289 11.08 4.16 -64.40
N ASN A 290 12.35 3.86 -64.69
CA ASN A 290 13.13 2.89 -63.93
C ASN A 290 13.31 3.34 -62.46
N VAL A 291 13.53 4.63 -62.19
CA VAL A 291 13.60 5.16 -60.84
C VAL A 291 12.25 5.06 -60.13
N ILE A 292 11.15 5.39 -60.83
CA ILE A 292 9.79 5.28 -60.29
C ILE A 292 9.49 3.82 -59.89
N ILE A 293 9.81 2.86 -60.75
CA ILE A 293 9.60 1.42 -60.48
C ILE A 293 10.45 0.99 -59.27
N SER A 294 11.73 1.31 -59.29
CA SER A 294 12.65 0.95 -58.20
C SER A 294 12.24 1.52 -56.81
N GLU A 295 11.82 2.79 -56.79
CA GLU A 295 11.39 3.40 -55.51
C GLU A 295 9.97 2.90 -55.10
N SER A 296 9.11 2.46 -56.03
CA SER A 296 7.83 1.81 -55.74
C SER A 296 8.05 0.40 -55.13
N GLU A 297 8.92 -0.42 -55.71
CA GLU A 297 9.29 -1.72 -55.18
C GLU A 297 9.89 -1.59 -53.77
N ARG A 298 10.76 -0.60 -53.57
CA ARG A 298 11.34 -0.28 -52.26
C ARG A 298 10.28 0.12 -51.25
N LEU A 299 9.30 0.94 -51.66
CA LEU A 299 8.20 1.36 -50.80
C LEU A 299 7.35 0.16 -50.32
N THR A 300 7.10 -0.78 -51.26
CA THR A 300 6.41 -2.05 -50.97
C THR A 300 7.15 -2.87 -49.91
N SER A 301 8.46 -3.08 -50.09
CA SER A 301 9.30 -3.76 -49.10
C SER A 301 9.28 -3.08 -47.73
N LEU A 302 9.34 -1.76 -47.67
CA LEU A 302 9.28 -0.99 -46.42
C LEU A 302 7.92 -1.16 -45.72
N VAL A 303 6.82 -1.18 -46.46
CA VAL A 303 5.49 -1.42 -45.88
C VAL A 303 5.38 -2.84 -45.30
N GLU A 304 5.93 -3.84 -46.00
CA GLU A 304 5.97 -5.23 -45.50
C GLU A 304 6.81 -5.35 -44.21
N GLU A 305 7.99 -4.72 -44.17
CA GLU A 305 8.82 -4.66 -42.96
C GLU A 305 8.05 -4.02 -41.77
N LEU A 306 7.30 -2.93 -42.00
CA LEU A 306 6.51 -2.24 -41.00
C LEU A 306 5.33 -3.10 -40.52
N LEU A 307 4.67 -3.82 -41.43
CA LEU A 307 3.59 -4.75 -41.07
C LEU A 307 4.11 -5.92 -40.22
N ASP A 308 5.23 -6.51 -40.61
CA ASP A 308 5.88 -7.56 -39.81
C ASP A 308 6.31 -7.05 -38.43
N PHE A 309 6.86 -5.85 -38.37
CA PHE A 309 7.18 -5.18 -37.10
C PHE A 309 5.93 -4.97 -36.23
N SER A 310 4.85 -4.44 -36.80
CA SER A 310 3.59 -4.22 -36.07
C SER A 310 3.01 -5.53 -35.51
N ARG A 311 3.09 -6.63 -36.29
CA ARG A 311 2.68 -7.97 -35.84
C ARG A 311 3.55 -8.49 -34.72
N MET A 312 4.85 -8.21 -34.79
CA MET A 312 5.82 -8.58 -33.76
C MET A 312 5.55 -7.86 -32.43
N GLU A 313 5.31 -6.55 -32.47
CA GLU A 313 5.01 -5.71 -31.30
C GLU A 313 3.75 -6.18 -30.57
N ASN A 314 2.72 -6.54 -31.31
CA ASN A 314 1.46 -7.00 -30.73
C ASN A 314 1.48 -8.49 -30.30
N GLY A 315 2.64 -9.14 -30.32
CA GLY A 315 2.74 -10.59 -30.04
C GLY A 315 2.09 -11.49 -31.08
N ASN A 316 1.56 -10.91 -32.15
CA ASN A 316 0.76 -11.59 -33.19
C ASN A 316 1.59 -12.11 -34.37
N LEU A 317 2.92 -12.16 -34.24
CA LEU A 317 3.75 -12.78 -35.24
C LEU A 317 3.48 -14.29 -35.25
N THR A 318 2.56 -14.72 -36.10
CA THR A 318 2.24 -16.15 -36.25
C THR A 318 3.34 -16.86 -37.01
N MET A 319 3.81 -17.98 -36.48
CA MET A 319 4.77 -18.87 -37.11
C MET A 319 4.05 -20.10 -37.67
N ARG A 320 4.28 -20.39 -38.93
CA ARG A 320 3.77 -21.63 -39.58
C ARG A 320 4.86 -22.71 -39.52
N MET A 321 5.00 -23.29 -38.32
CA MET A 321 6.04 -24.30 -38.08
C MET A 321 5.78 -25.56 -38.89
N SER A 322 6.78 -25.99 -39.64
CA SER A 322 6.78 -27.23 -40.42
C SER A 322 8.16 -27.88 -40.39
N SER A 323 8.25 -29.17 -40.76
CA SER A 323 9.55 -29.81 -40.98
C SER A 323 10.19 -29.21 -42.22
N MET A 324 11.40 -28.71 -42.11
CA MET A 324 12.14 -28.03 -43.18
C MET A 324 13.63 -28.31 -43.09
N ASP A 325 14.36 -28.10 -44.17
CA ASP A 325 15.81 -28.05 -44.19
C ASP A 325 16.28 -26.62 -44.22
N VAL A 326 16.97 -26.16 -43.17
CA VAL A 326 17.43 -24.78 -43.06
C VAL A 326 18.44 -24.41 -44.13
N LEU A 327 19.23 -25.38 -44.62
CA LEU A 327 20.22 -25.15 -45.68
C LEU A 327 19.55 -24.95 -47.04
N ALA A 328 18.42 -25.62 -47.30
CA ALA A 328 17.64 -25.37 -48.53
C ALA A 328 17.10 -23.93 -48.59
N GLU A 329 16.63 -23.39 -47.46
CA GLU A 329 16.19 -21.98 -47.39
C GLU A 329 17.35 -20.98 -47.55
N LEU A 330 18.52 -21.34 -47.03
CA LEU A 330 19.74 -20.57 -47.23
C LEU A 330 20.16 -20.58 -48.72
N ASP A 331 20.12 -21.75 -49.39
CA ASP A 331 20.43 -21.89 -50.78
C ASP A 331 19.53 -21.00 -51.66
N GLU A 332 18.21 -21.02 -51.41
CA GLU A 332 17.27 -20.15 -52.12
C GLU A 332 17.59 -18.67 -51.90
N ALA A 333 17.89 -18.24 -50.65
CA ALA A 333 18.26 -16.86 -50.37
C ALA A 333 19.55 -16.47 -51.12
N VAL A 334 20.60 -17.30 -51.06
CA VAL A 334 21.88 -17.02 -51.70
C VAL A 334 21.71 -16.99 -53.24
N PHE A 335 20.85 -17.86 -53.82
CA PHE A 335 20.59 -17.87 -55.24
C PHE A 335 20.07 -16.49 -55.77
N VAL A 336 19.16 -15.88 -55.05
CA VAL A 336 18.66 -14.52 -55.41
C VAL A 336 19.77 -13.47 -55.41
N PHE A 337 20.75 -13.59 -54.50
CA PHE A 337 21.87 -12.66 -54.38
C PHE A 337 23.01 -12.87 -55.36
N LYS A 338 23.08 -14.05 -56.08
CA LYS A 338 24.10 -14.29 -57.09
C LYS A 338 24.05 -13.30 -58.25
N ASP A 339 22.87 -13.06 -58.79
CA ASP A 339 22.66 -12.06 -59.86
C ASP A 339 23.04 -10.64 -59.41
N ARG A 340 22.71 -10.30 -58.18
CA ARG A 340 23.05 -9.02 -57.58
C ARG A 340 24.55 -8.87 -57.41
N SER A 341 25.22 -9.90 -56.97
CA SER A 341 26.68 -9.97 -56.81
C SER A 341 27.39 -9.59 -58.14
N MET A 342 26.98 -10.21 -59.27
CA MET A 342 27.54 -9.90 -60.58
C MET A 342 27.28 -8.42 -61.03
N ARG A 343 26.05 -7.95 -60.77
CA ARG A 343 25.67 -6.57 -61.17
C ARG A 343 26.38 -5.51 -60.34
N GLU A 344 26.61 -5.76 -59.06
CA GLU A 344 27.27 -4.82 -58.15
C GLU A 344 28.79 -5.00 -58.09
N GLY A 345 29.40 -5.97 -58.84
CA GLY A 345 30.82 -6.22 -58.86
C GLY A 345 31.36 -6.68 -57.50
N LYS A 346 30.60 -7.45 -56.76
CA LYS A 346 30.98 -8.02 -55.44
C LYS A 346 31.10 -9.51 -55.60
N GLU A 347 32.00 -10.14 -54.86
CA GLU A 347 32.17 -11.57 -54.85
C GLU A 347 31.32 -12.22 -53.73
N LEU A 348 30.59 -13.30 -54.05
CA LEU A 348 29.80 -14.05 -53.09
C LEU A 348 30.39 -15.49 -52.97
N LEU A 349 31.13 -15.73 -51.89
CA LEU A 349 31.68 -17.07 -51.60
C LEU A 349 30.64 -17.83 -50.76
N TYR A 350 30.26 -19.00 -51.28
CA TYR A 350 29.30 -19.86 -50.64
C TYR A 350 29.92 -21.21 -50.37
N ASN A 351 30.10 -21.56 -49.09
CA ASN A 351 30.70 -22.81 -48.64
C ASN A 351 29.85 -23.42 -47.54
N VAL A 352 29.00 -24.38 -47.90
CA VAL A 352 28.01 -24.99 -47.02
C VAL A 352 28.15 -26.49 -47.05
N SER A 353 27.88 -27.15 -45.94
CA SER A 353 27.86 -28.62 -45.84
C SER A 353 26.81 -29.20 -46.76
N GLU A 354 27.16 -30.33 -47.46
CA GLU A 354 26.21 -31.08 -48.28
C GLU A 354 25.24 -31.93 -47.46
N VAL A 355 25.44 -31.99 -46.13
CA VAL A 355 24.57 -32.76 -45.23
C VAL A 355 23.37 -31.93 -44.85
N PRO A 356 22.12 -32.39 -45.11
CA PRO A 356 20.91 -31.66 -44.75
C PRO A 356 20.88 -31.35 -43.25
N ALA A 357 20.30 -30.17 -42.91
CA ALA A 357 20.12 -29.73 -41.53
C ALA A 357 18.60 -29.60 -41.22
N PRO A 358 17.92 -30.73 -40.98
CA PRO A 358 16.48 -30.72 -40.74
C PRO A 358 16.14 -30.09 -39.42
N MET A 359 15.15 -29.18 -39.43
CA MET A 359 14.62 -28.53 -38.23
C MET A 359 13.10 -28.30 -38.32
N THR A 360 12.48 -28.03 -37.20
CA THR A 360 11.09 -27.54 -37.19
C THR A 360 11.12 -26.01 -37.18
N GLY A 361 10.58 -25.42 -38.23
CA GLY A 361 10.59 -23.96 -38.39
C GLY A 361 9.55 -23.47 -39.39
N ASP A 362 9.48 -22.15 -39.56
CA ASP A 362 8.72 -21.49 -40.62
C ASP A 362 9.68 -21.17 -41.77
N PRO A 363 9.57 -21.84 -42.94
CA PRO A 363 10.49 -21.68 -44.06
C PRO A 363 10.56 -20.22 -44.54
N ASN A 364 9.42 -19.54 -44.68
CA ASN A 364 9.39 -18.19 -45.14
C ASN A 364 10.08 -17.20 -44.15
N ARG A 365 9.90 -17.43 -42.87
CA ARG A 365 10.54 -16.58 -41.84
C ARG A 365 12.05 -16.86 -41.75
N ILE A 366 12.47 -18.12 -41.86
CA ILE A 366 13.91 -18.46 -41.90
C ILE A 366 14.57 -17.86 -43.13
N LYS A 367 13.93 -17.97 -44.32
CA LYS A 367 14.40 -17.30 -45.52
C LYS A 367 14.50 -15.76 -45.35
N GLN A 368 13.53 -15.13 -44.71
CA GLN A 368 13.54 -13.69 -44.38
C GLN A 368 14.77 -13.35 -43.50
N VAL A 369 15.18 -14.20 -42.55
CA VAL A 369 16.40 -14.00 -41.76
C VAL A 369 17.62 -13.89 -42.68
N PHE A 370 17.79 -14.84 -43.62
CA PHE A 370 18.94 -14.83 -44.50
C PHE A 370 18.93 -13.66 -45.47
N VAL A 371 17.77 -13.38 -46.07
CA VAL A 371 17.63 -12.22 -46.95
C VAL A 371 17.99 -10.91 -46.25
N ASN A 372 17.54 -10.70 -45.02
CA ASN A 372 17.84 -9.49 -44.26
C ASN A 372 19.34 -9.36 -43.93
N ILE A 373 20.00 -10.48 -43.57
CA ILE A 373 21.43 -10.44 -43.24
C ILE A 373 22.25 -10.22 -44.54
N LEU A 374 21.90 -10.94 -45.62
CA LEU A 374 22.58 -10.76 -46.92
C LEU A 374 22.40 -9.36 -47.48
N ASP A 375 21.18 -8.81 -47.44
CA ASP A 375 20.94 -7.43 -47.87
C ASP A 375 21.80 -6.43 -47.12
N ASN A 376 21.94 -6.59 -45.81
CA ASN A 376 22.85 -5.76 -45.02
C ASN A 376 24.31 -5.96 -45.45
N SER A 377 24.79 -7.17 -45.65
CA SER A 377 26.15 -7.44 -46.10
C SER A 377 26.42 -6.81 -47.48
N PHE A 378 25.48 -6.95 -48.43
CA PHE A 378 25.59 -6.30 -49.75
C PHE A 378 25.58 -4.79 -49.65
N LYS A 379 24.76 -4.22 -48.82
CA LYS A 379 24.58 -2.79 -48.65
C LYS A 379 25.82 -2.09 -48.10
N TYR A 380 26.56 -2.75 -47.17
CA TYR A 380 27.71 -2.15 -46.52
C TYR A 380 29.06 -2.54 -47.11
N THR A 381 29.07 -3.51 -48.03
CA THR A 381 30.28 -3.90 -48.78
C THR A 381 30.44 -3.03 -50.01
N GLU A 382 31.67 -2.56 -50.28
CA GLU A 382 32.01 -1.84 -51.51
C GLU A 382 32.20 -2.80 -52.70
N ALA A 383 32.20 -2.24 -53.94
CA ALA A 383 32.52 -3.01 -55.16
C ALA A 383 33.93 -3.62 -55.04
N GLY A 384 34.07 -4.89 -55.45
CA GLY A 384 35.28 -5.68 -55.32
C GLY A 384 35.44 -6.38 -53.97
N GLY A 385 34.55 -6.14 -53.00
CA GLY A 385 34.56 -6.84 -51.71
C GLY A 385 33.98 -8.25 -51.82
N THR A 386 34.46 -9.15 -50.94
CA THR A 386 34.05 -10.56 -50.90
C THR A 386 33.16 -10.84 -49.71
N ILE A 387 31.91 -11.17 -49.94
CA ILE A 387 30.95 -11.62 -48.91
C ILE A 387 31.02 -13.15 -48.78
N SER A 388 31.24 -13.66 -47.60
CA SER A 388 31.32 -15.08 -47.35
C SER A 388 30.13 -15.63 -46.56
N VAL A 389 29.56 -16.72 -47.02
CA VAL A 389 28.48 -17.46 -46.36
C VAL A 389 28.96 -18.86 -46.08
N THR A 390 28.96 -19.25 -44.83
CA THR A 390 29.37 -20.60 -44.40
C THR A 390 28.31 -21.21 -43.52
N ALA A 391 28.08 -22.50 -43.63
CA ALA A 391 27.21 -23.26 -42.72
C ALA A 391 27.85 -24.58 -42.32
N LYS A 392 27.73 -24.90 -41.02
CA LYS A 392 28.24 -26.16 -40.44
C LYS A 392 27.16 -26.78 -39.55
N ALA A 393 26.89 -28.04 -39.76
CA ALA A 393 25.98 -28.83 -38.92
C ALA A 393 26.77 -29.73 -38.00
N GLU A 394 26.81 -29.45 -36.71
CA GLU A 394 27.59 -30.21 -35.72
C GLU A 394 26.83 -30.26 -34.37
N ASN A 395 26.96 -31.36 -33.65
CA ASN A 395 26.46 -31.50 -32.27
C ASN A 395 24.96 -31.17 -32.07
N GLY A 396 24.10 -31.40 -33.06
CA GLY A 396 22.67 -31.11 -32.97
C GLY A 396 22.32 -29.64 -33.22
N PHE A 397 23.26 -28.84 -33.72
CA PHE A 397 23.06 -27.46 -34.12
C PHE A 397 23.58 -27.23 -35.53
N VAL A 398 22.95 -26.29 -36.23
CA VAL A 398 23.52 -25.69 -37.44
C VAL A 398 23.98 -24.29 -37.15
N THR A 399 25.22 -24.01 -37.44
CA THR A 399 25.85 -22.69 -37.30
C THR A 399 26.03 -22.07 -38.67
N LEU A 400 25.35 -20.93 -38.90
CA LEU A 400 25.40 -20.18 -40.16
C LEU A 400 26.17 -18.87 -39.88
N THR A 401 27.19 -18.64 -40.68
CA THR A 401 28.05 -17.46 -40.53
C THR A 401 28.10 -16.69 -41.84
N LEU A 402 27.72 -15.43 -41.79
CA LEU A 402 27.77 -14.49 -42.90
C LEU A 402 28.77 -13.38 -42.54
N ALA A 403 29.81 -13.22 -43.31
CA ALA A 403 30.84 -12.24 -43.06
C ALA A 403 31.01 -11.31 -44.28
N ASP A 404 31.13 -10.02 -44.03
CA ASP A 404 31.35 -9.00 -45.03
C ASP A 404 32.54 -8.10 -44.67
N PRO A 405 33.31 -7.59 -45.65
CA PRO A 405 34.38 -6.64 -45.46
C PRO A 405 33.90 -5.19 -45.51
N GLY A 406 32.69 -4.93 -45.01
CA GLY A 406 32.10 -3.60 -45.01
C GLY A 406 32.75 -2.62 -44.04
N CYS A 407 32.11 -1.47 -43.84
CA CYS A 407 32.60 -0.44 -42.93
C CYS A 407 32.68 -0.87 -41.47
N GLY A 408 32.08 -1.98 -41.08
CA GLY A 408 32.03 -2.45 -39.72
C GLY A 408 31.25 -1.53 -38.79
N LEU A 409 31.28 -1.87 -37.49
CA LEU A 409 30.58 -1.16 -36.43
C LEU A 409 31.52 -0.87 -35.25
N PRO A 410 31.42 0.31 -34.64
CA PRO A 410 32.11 0.57 -33.37
C PRO A 410 31.61 -0.39 -32.27
N THR A 411 32.49 -0.90 -31.43
CA THR A 411 32.16 -1.88 -30.38
C THR A 411 31.05 -1.38 -29.44
N ALA A 412 31.00 -0.07 -29.19
CA ALA A 412 29.98 0.54 -28.31
C ALA A 412 28.57 0.42 -28.83
N VAL A 413 28.37 0.26 -30.16
CA VAL A 413 27.02 0.20 -30.74
C VAL A 413 26.52 -1.23 -31.00
N ILE A 414 27.39 -2.23 -30.95
CA ILE A 414 27.04 -3.64 -31.20
C ILE A 414 25.86 -4.15 -30.35
N PRO A 415 25.77 -3.84 -29.05
CA PRO A 415 24.64 -4.29 -28.23
C PRO A 415 23.28 -3.72 -28.67
N TYR A 416 23.30 -2.57 -29.36
CA TYR A 416 22.10 -1.84 -29.74
C TYR A 416 21.63 -2.13 -31.18
N VAL A 417 22.44 -2.78 -32.03
CA VAL A 417 22.10 -2.98 -33.46
C VAL A 417 20.92 -3.93 -33.71
N THR A 418 20.55 -4.72 -32.71
CA THR A 418 19.35 -5.56 -32.72
C THR A 418 18.15 -4.87 -32.07
N GLU A 419 18.34 -3.64 -31.52
CA GLU A 419 17.25 -2.86 -31.05
C GLU A 419 16.44 -2.25 -32.21
N LYS A 420 15.18 -2.00 -31.92
CA LYS A 420 14.21 -1.47 -32.89
C LYS A 420 14.57 -0.06 -33.32
N PHE A 421 14.56 0.22 -34.63
CA PHE A 421 14.84 1.53 -35.23
C PHE A 421 16.27 2.04 -35.04
N TYR A 422 17.14 1.21 -34.45
CA TYR A 422 18.52 1.61 -34.27
C TYR A 422 19.26 1.60 -35.61
N LYS A 423 19.99 2.66 -35.89
CA LYS A 423 20.89 2.81 -37.06
C LYS A 423 22.24 3.29 -36.60
N ALA A 424 23.26 2.49 -36.77
CA ALA A 424 24.62 2.90 -36.46
C ALA A 424 25.11 4.03 -37.39
N ASN A 425 24.58 4.10 -38.62
CA ASN A 425 24.87 5.17 -39.56
C ASN A 425 23.56 5.70 -40.18
N ALA A 426 23.21 6.94 -39.81
CA ALA A 426 22.00 7.62 -40.27
C ALA A 426 22.01 7.92 -41.79
N SER A 427 23.20 8.03 -42.39
CA SER A 427 23.37 8.35 -43.82
C SER A 427 23.06 7.16 -44.74
N VAL A 428 23.07 5.93 -44.21
CA VAL A 428 22.80 4.72 -44.98
C VAL A 428 21.30 4.43 -44.99
N ARG A 429 20.76 4.19 -46.21
CA ARG A 429 19.33 3.93 -46.40
C ARG A 429 18.90 2.63 -45.71
N GLY A 430 17.78 2.65 -44.97
CA GLY A 430 17.20 1.48 -44.30
C GLY A 430 16.17 1.88 -43.23
N SER A 431 15.32 0.93 -42.78
CA SER A 431 14.30 1.15 -41.78
C SER A 431 14.86 1.09 -40.34
N GLY A 432 15.96 0.35 -40.11
CA GLY A 432 16.47 0.00 -38.78
C GLY A 432 15.65 -1.12 -38.10
N ILE A 433 14.79 -1.80 -38.85
CA ILE A 433 13.90 -2.87 -38.35
C ILE A 433 14.46 -4.26 -38.67
N GLY A 434 15.21 -4.40 -39.77
CA GLY A 434 15.60 -5.71 -40.31
C GLY A 434 16.32 -6.62 -39.31
N LEU A 435 17.33 -6.12 -38.57
CA LEU A 435 18.04 -6.93 -37.55
C LEU A 435 17.19 -7.22 -36.31
N ALA A 436 16.27 -6.33 -35.94
CA ALA A 436 15.34 -6.60 -34.86
C ALA A 436 14.36 -7.74 -35.22
N VAL A 437 13.87 -7.75 -36.47
CA VAL A 437 13.03 -8.84 -37.00
C VAL A 437 13.82 -10.14 -37.06
N VAL A 438 15.08 -10.11 -37.54
CA VAL A 438 15.97 -11.28 -37.54
C VAL A 438 16.12 -11.86 -36.13
N ASN A 439 16.41 -11.03 -35.13
CA ASN A 439 16.58 -11.46 -33.74
C ASN A 439 15.33 -12.11 -33.19
N GLU A 440 14.15 -11.55 -33.46
CA GLU A 440 12.88 -12.11 -33.00
C GLU A 440 12.55 -13.44 -33.69
N ILE A 441 12.75 -13.55 -35.01
CA ILE A 441 12.53 -14.79 -35.74
C ILE A 441 13.48 -15.89 -35.22
N VAL A 442 14.77 -15.58 -35.06
CA VAL A 442 15.77 -16.53 -34.54
C VAL A 442 15.39 -17.00 -33.13
N LYS A 443 15.02 -16.10 -32.24
CA LYS A 443 14.56 -16.46 -30.88
C LYS A 443 13.32 -17.37 -30.89
N ARG A 444 12.34 -17.09 -31.74
CA ARG A 444 11.13 -17.93 -31.86
C ARG A 444 11.37 -19.29 -32.44
N HIS A 445 12.52 -19.49 -33.09
CA HIS A 445 13.00 -20.81 -33.54
C HIS A 445 14.01 -21.44 -32.56
N ASN A 446 14.05 -20.95 -31.31
CA ASN A 446 15.00 -21.41 -30.27
C ASN A 446 16.48 -21.30 -30.70
N GLY A 447 16.76 -20.39 -31.62
CA GLY A 447 18.11 -20.09 -32.10
C GLY A 447 18.77 -18.96 -31.32
N THR A 448 20.02 -18.69 -31.64
CA THR A 448 20.80 -17.57 -31.14
C THR A 448 21.38 -16.75 -32.28
N LEU A 449 21.35 -15.43 -32.14
CA LEU A 449 21.98 -14.48 -33.06
C LEU A 449 23.14 -13.80 -32.35
N SER A 450 24.30 -13.79 -32.98
CA SER A 450 25.46 -13.02 -32.50
C SER A 450 26.10 -12.21 -33.61
N LEU A 451 26.54 -11.00 -33.27
CA LEU A 451 27.28 -10.12 -34.15
C LEU A 451 28.69 -9.89 -33.62
N ASN A 452 29.65 -9.97 -34.50
CA ASN A 452 31.03 -9.56 -34.23
C ASN A 452 31.45 -8.57 -35.35
N SER A 453 31.87 -7.38 -34.97
CA SER A 453 32.23 -6.34 -35.93
C SER A 453 33.41 -5.50 -35.44
N ILE A 454 34.23 -5.11 -36.36
CA ILE A 454 35.37 -4.18 -36.13
C ILE A 454 35.25 -3.05 -37.14
N GLU A 455 35.21 -1.82 -36.65
CA GLU A 455 35.12 -0.64 -37.49
C GLU A 455 36.25 -0.61 -38.51
N GLY A 456 35.94 -0.41 -39.80
CA GLY A 456 36.84 -0.44 -40.91
C GLY A 456 37.32 -1.85 -41.37
N LYS A 457 36.85 -2.93 -40.74
CA LYS A 457 37.26 -4.31 -41.12
C LYS A 457 36.10 -5.19 -41.56
N GLY A 458 34.89 -4.81 -41.22
CA GLY A 458 33.68 -5.56 -41.61
C GLY A 458 32.89 -6.15 -40.45
N THR A 459 31.84 -6.91 -40.80
CA THR A 459 30.90 -7.51 -39.85
C THR A 459 30.76 -9.01 -40.10
N THR A 460 30.65 -9.78 -39.02
CA THR A 460 30.33 -11.20 -39.06
C THR A 460 29.08 -11.43 -38.23
N VAL A 461 28.04 -11.93 -38.88
CA VAL A 461 26.76 -12.33 -38.27
C VAL A 461 26.74 -13.84 -38.17
N THR A 462 26.53 -14.37 -36.98
CA THR A 462 26.41 -15.80 -36.72
C THR A 462 25.00 -16.11 -36.19
N VAL A 463 24.32 -17.04 -36.86
CA VAL A 463 23.03 -17.58 -36.47
C VAL A 463 23.16 -19.05 -36.15
N VAL A 464 22.65 -19.51 -35.04
CA VAL A 464 22.65 -20.89 -34.61
C VAL A 464 21.24 -21.39 -34.41
N PHE A 465 20.85 -22.47 -35.06
CA PHE A 465 19.58 -23.14 -34.85
C PHE A 465 19.77 -24.59 -34.35
N PRO A 466 18.89 -25.06 -33.46
CA PRO A 466 18.84 -26.47 -33.12
C PRO A 466 18.29 -27.29 -34.31
N ILE A 467 18.94 -28.37 -34.65
CA ILE A 467 18.52 -29.31 -35.70
C ILE A 467 18.09 -30.63 -35.11
N GLN A 468 17.19 -31.34 -35.79
CA GLN A 468 16.83 -32.69 -35.39
C GLN A 468 18.01 -33.61 -35.77
N GLN A 469 18.51 -34.35 -34.78
CA GLN A 469 19.51 -35.40 -35.09
C GLN A 469 18.86 -36.45 -35.98
N THR A 470 19.33 -36.57 -37.20
CA THR A 470 18.99 -37.70 -38.05
C THR A 470 19.56 -38.94 -37.38
N GLN A 471 18.73 -39.79 -36.76
CA GLN A 471 19.16 -41.09 -36.30
C GLN A 471 19.64 -41.86 -37.58
N GLN A 472 20.94 -42.06 -37.67
CA GLN A 472 21.54 -43.01 -38.63
C GLN A 472 21.20 -44.43 -38.26
#